data_49020ecc3bd5a4035a43acee0e8de8d8
#
_entry.id   49020ecc3bd5a4035a43acee0e8de8d8
#
_cell.length_a   1.000
_cell.length_b   1.000
_cell.length_c   1.000
_cell.angle_alpha   90.00
_cell.angle_beta   90.00
_cell.angle_gamma   90.00
#
_symmetry.space_group_name_H-M   'P 1'
#
loop_
_entity.id
_entity.type
_entity.pdbx_description
1 polymer ?
#
loop_
_entity_poly.entity_id
_entity_poly.type
_entity_poly.pdbx_seq_one_letter_code
_entity_poly.pdbx_strand_id
1 'polypeptide(L)'
;MPDADPLPPLRRSDGPSAVLTGVVVILIALTVAPIFVVNAFRILSSDWFVRHELGQDDFPADRYGLEGDDRLALALIGLRSIQPGTDGIALLERATLPDGSPAFDGRELSHMADVRRLLAQALRLQLIVVGVLLALGIALRRSSRWRTVVPRGLQVG
;
A
#
# COMPACT_ATOMS: atom_id res chain seq x y z
N MET A 1 -59.95 -39.19 -12.50
CA MET A 1 -58.99 -38.41 -11.72
C MET A 1 -57.66 -38.50 -12.49
N PRO A 2 -57.21 -37.46 -13.20
CA PRO A 2 -55.99 -37.53 -13.98
C PRO A 2 -54.80 -37.45 -13.04
N ASP A 3 -53.85 -38.39 -13.19
CA ASP A 3 -52.58 -38.41 -12.46
C ASP A 3 -51.80 -37.12 -12.75
N ALA A 4 -51.49 -36.36 -11.70
CA ALA A 4 -50.65 -35.20 -11.81
C ALA A 4 -49.20 -35.67 -11.98
N ASP A 5 -48.59 -35.31 -13.12
CA ASP A 5 -47.17 -35.52 -13.36
C ASP A 5 -46.31 -34.93 -12.23
N PRO A 6 -45.32 -35.67 -11.68
CA PRO A 6 -44.44 -35.15 -10.65
C PRO A 6 -43.63 -33.97 -11.20
N LEU A 7 -43.64 -32.84 -10.47
CA LEU A 7 -42.87 -31.66 -10.82
C LEU A 7 -41.39 -32.00 -10.97
N PRO A 8 -40.71 -31.47 -12.02
CA PRO A 8 -39.29 -31.72 -12.23
C PRO A 8 -38.47 -31.20 -11.01
N PRO A 9 -37.41 -31.92 -10.63
CA PRO A 9 -36.59 -31.52 -9.49
C PRO A 9 -35.99 -30.14 -9.75
N LEU A 10 -36.14 -29.24 -8.79
CA LEU A 10 -35.53 -27.93 -8.81
C LEU A 10 -34.00 -28.11 -8.98
N ARG A 11 -33.47 -27.66 -10.12
CA ARG A 11 -32.04 -27.64 -10.41
C ARG A 11 -31.41 -26.76 -9.33
N ARG A 12 -30.70 -27.36 -8.37
CA ARG A 12 -29.81 -26.61 -7.46
C ARG A 12 -28.83 -25.89 -8.35
N SER A 13 -28.85 -24.57 -8.31
CA SER A 13 -27.76 -23.75 -8.89
C SER A 13 -26.52 -24.11 -8.07
N ASP A 14 -25.56 -24.78 -8.71
CA ASP A 14 -24.22 -24.98 -8.12
C ASP A 14 -23.58 -23.61 -7.95
N GLY A 15 -23.80 -22.99 -6.80
CA GLY A 15 -23.06 -21.82 -6.36
C GLY A 15 -21.57 -22.18 -6.27
N PRO A 16 -20.67 -21.21 -6.32
CA PRO A 16 -19.24 -21.47 -6.18
C PRO A 16 -19.02 -22.29 -4.89
N SER A 17 -18.22 -23.35 -5.00
CA SER A 17 -17.95 -24.23 -3.87
C SER A 17 -17.38 -23.39 -2.71
N ALA A 18 -17.71 -23.75 -1.46
CA ALA A 18 -17.20 -23.04 -0.26
C ALA A 18 -15.67 -22.94 -0.28
N VAL A 19 -15.00 -23.94 -0.86
CA VAL A 19 -13.54 -23.94 -1.08
C VAL A 19 -13.10 -22.80 -2.01
N LEU A 20 -13.76 -22.63 -3.15
CA LEU A 20 -13.44 -21.55 -4.09
C LEU A 20 -13.66 -20.17 -3.46
N THR A 21 -14.75 -20.01 -2.73
CA THR A 21 -15.03 -18.77 -1.98
C THR A 21 -13.96 -18.52 -0.95
N GLY A 22 -13.55 -19.52 -0.18
CA GLY A 22 -12.48 -19.41 0.81
C GLY A 22 -11.13 -19.00 0.19
N VAL A 23 -10.76 -19.62 -0.92
CA VAL A 23 -9.54 -19.28 -1.67
C VAL A 23 -9.56 -17.82 -2.15
N VAL A 24 -10.68 -17.37 -2.72
CA VAL A 24 -10.83 -15.97 -3.18
C VAL A 24 -10.71 -15.00 -2.02
N VAL A 25 -11.35 -15.26 -0.87
CA VAL A 25 -11.26 -14.41 0.31
C VAL A 25 -9.82 -14.31 0.83
N ILE A 26 -9.09 -15.45 0.90
CA ILE A 26 -7.70 -15.48 1.31
C ILE A 26 -6.82 -14.68 0.33
N LEU A 27 -7.00 -14.85 -0.96
CA LEU A 27 -6.25 -14.10 -1.97
C LEU A 27 -6.51 -12.59 -1.87
N ILE A 28 -7.75 -12.17 -1.64
CA ILE A 28 -8.09 -10.76 -1.41
C ILE A 28 -7.40 -10.25 -0.14
N ALA A 29 -7.48 -10.98 0.96
CA ALA A 29 -6.83 -10.58 2.21
C ALA A 29 -5.31 -10.44 2.06
N LEU A 30 -4.66 -11.41 1.40
CA LEU A 30 -3.22 -11.39 1.13
C LEU A 30 -2.77 -10.27 0.21
N THR A 31 -3.66 -9.71 -0.62
CA THR A 31 -3.34 -8.61 -1.53
C THR A 31 -3.70 -7.25 -0.95
N VAL A 32 -4.84 -7.14 -0.27
CA VAL A 32 -5.35 -5.85 0.24
C VAL A 32 -4.53 -5.37 1.44
N ALA A 33 -4.19 -6.26 2.39
CA ALA A 33 -3.44 -5.86 3.58
C ALA A 33 -2.06 -5.24 3.27
N PRO A 34 -1.19 -5.82 2.42
CA PRO A 34 0.07 -5.19 2.02
C PRO A 34 -0.13 -3.84 1.31
N ILE A 35 -1.17 -3.70 0.48
CA ILE A 35 -1.50 -2.43 -0.18
C ILE A 35 -1.77 -1.35 0.87
N PHE A 36 -2.58 -1.64 1.89
CA PHE A 36 -2.85 -0.71 2.98
C PHE A 36 -1.58 -0.32 3.73
N VAL A 37 -0.74 -1.29 4.10
CA VAL A 37 0.52 -1.03 4.83
C VAL A 37 1.46 -0.12 4.01
N VAL A 38 1.66 -0.42 2.72
CA VAL A 38 2.53 0.40 1.86
C VAL A 38 1.97 1.82 1.68
N ASN A 39 0.65 1.97 1.53
CA ASN A 39 0.06 3.31 1.40
C ASN A 39 0.06 4.08 2.73
N ALA A 40 -0.17 3.43 3.87
CA ALA A 40 -0.02 4.05 5.19
C ALA A 40 1.43 4.54 5.38
N PHE A 41 2.43 3.71 5.07
CA PHE A 41 3.83 4.11 5.10
C PHE A 41 4.10 5.33 4.20
N ARG A 42 3.55 5.36 2.97
CA ARG A 42 3.70 6.51 2.07
C ARG A 42 3.12 7.81 2.63
N ILE A 43 1.97 7.73 3.32
CA ILE A 43 1.36 8.90 3.97
C ILE A 43 2.25 9.38 5.12
N LEU A 44 2.66 8.47 6.01
CA LEU A 44 3.55 8.78 7.14
C LEU A 44 4.92 9.29 6.67
N SER A 45 5.38 8.84 5.50
CA SER A 45 6.62 9.27 4.86
C SER A 45 6.40 10.40 3.85
N SER A 46 5.42 11.28 4.06
CA SER A 46 5.22 12.47 3.24
C SER A 46 5.81 13.72 3.91
N ASP A 47 6.30 14.67 3.10
CA ASP A 47 6.80 15.96 3.57
C ASP A 47 5.76 16.68 4.44
N TRP A 48 4.47 16.54 4.08
CA TRP A 48 3.36 17.12 4.84
C TRP A 48 3.26 16.55 6.25
N PHE A 49 3.28 15.20 6.36
CA PHE A 49 3.16 14.53 7.67
C PHE A 49 4.35 14.86 8.57
N VAL A 50 5.57 14.80 8.04
CA VAL A 50 6.79 15.10 8.80
C VAL A 50 6.79 16.56 9.31
N ARG A 51 6.38 17.51 8.46
CA ARG A 51 6.26 18.92 8.89
C ARG A 51 5.18 19.11 9.94
N HIS A 52 4.05 18.42 9.80
CA HIS A 52 2.95 18.50 10.75
C HIS A 52 3.36 17.93 12.11
N GLU A 53 3.98 16.77 12.11
CA GLU A 53 4.39 16.07 13.34
C GLU A 53 5.49 16.81 14.08
N LEU A 54 6.56 17.18 13.38
CA LEU A 54 7.69 17.93 14.00
C LEU A 54 7.34 19.37 14.36
N GLY A 55 6.27 19.92 13.83
CA GLY A 55 5.80 21.27 14.14
C GLY A 55 4.83 21.35 15.32
N GLN A 56 4.55 20.24 16.02
CA GLN A 56 3.69 20.25 17.19
C GLN A 56 4.45 20.75 18.43
N ASP A 57 3.81 21.58 19.23
CA ASP A 57 4.43 22.19 20.43
C ASP A 57 4.81 21.16 21.50
N ASP A 58 4.14 20.02 21.52
CA ASP A 58 4.37 18.91 22.46
C ASP A 58 5.35 17.85 21.91
N PHE A 59 5.93 18.08 20.72
CA PHE A 59 6.91 17.15 20.17
C PHE A 59 8.17 17.09 21.05
N PRO A 60 8.64 15.89 21.46
CA PRO A 60 9.76 15.76 22.39
C PRO A 60 11.03 16.45 21.89
N ALA A 61 11.76 17.08 22.81
CA ALA A 61 13.05 17.69 22.49
C ALA A 61 14.01 16.66 21.88
N ASP A 62 14.84 17.13 20.95
CA ASP A 62 15.83 16.27 20.30
C ASP A 62 16.93 15.87 21.30
N ARG A 63 17.35 14.60 21.23
CA ARG A 63 18.39 14.04 22.13
C ARG A 63 19.77 14.59 21.83
N TYR A 64 20.02 15.06 20.62
CA TYR A 64 21.31 15.57 20.15
C TYR A 64 21.38 17.09 20.15
N GLY A 65 20.34 17.78 20.65
CA GLY A 65 20.30 19.23 20.77
C GLY A 65 20.00 19.96 19.46
N LEU A 66 19.45 19.27 18.46
CA LEU A 66 19.00 19.89 17.21
C LEU A 66 17.75 20.72 17.47
N GLU A 67 17.75 21.97 17.07
CA GLU A 67 16.60 22.87 17.15
C GLU A 67 15.71 22.76 15.92
N GLY A 68 14.47 23.25 16.04
CA GLY A 68 13.34 23.04 15.15
C GLY A 68 13.64 22.96 13.65
N ASP A 69 14.30 24.00 13.09
CA ASP A 69 14.53 24.07 11.63
C ASP A 69 15.61 23.07 11.15
N ASP A 70 16.68 22.88 11.91
CA ASP A 70 17.75 21.94 11.57
C ASP A 70 17.25 20.50 11.65
N ARG A 71 16.48 20.21 12.69
CA ARG A 71 15.84 18.92 12.88
C ARG A 71 14.87 18.59 11.74
N LEU A 72 14.04 19.56 11.36
CA LEU A 72 13.12 19.40 10.23
C LEU A 72 13.88 19.19 8.92
N ALA A 73 14.94 19.95 8.68
CA ALA A 73 15.76 19.82 7.48
C ALA A 73 16.37 18.42 7.36
N LEU A 74 16.98 17.91 8.43
CA LEU A 74 17.57 16.56 8.45
C LEU A 74 16.52 15.47 8.31
N ALA A 75 15.35 15.61 8.97
CA ALA A 75 14.25 14.67 8.82
C ALA A 75 13.75 14.59 7.37
N LEU A 76 13.60 15.74 6.68
CA LEU A 76 13.21 15.79 5.28
C LEU A 76 14.28 15.24 4.33
N ILE A 77 15.57 15.44 4.63
CA ILE A 77 16.67 14.81 3.88
C ILE A 77 16.58 13.28 4.04
N GLY A 78 16.44 12.79 5.26
CA GLY A 78 16.24 11.37 5.55
C GLY A 78 15.06 10.78 4.77
N LEU A 79 13.91 11.44 4.84
CA LEU A 79 12.71 11.03 4.11
C LEU A 79 12.92 10.97 2.59
N ARG A 80 13.52 12.01 2.01
CA ARG A 80 13.75 12.08 0.58
C ARG A 80 14.78 11.07 0.10
N SER A 81 15.75 10.72 0.94
CA SER A 81 16.78 9.73 0.59
C SER A 81 16.22 8.34 0.24
N ILE A 82 15.08 7.97 0.81
CA ILE A 82 14.42 6.68 0.55
C ILE A 82 13.36 6.74 -0.55
N GLN A 83 12.96 7.94 -0.99
CA GLN A 83 11.92 8.08 -2.03
C GLN A 83 12.47 7.74 -3.42
N PRO A 84 11.62 7.14 -4.30
CA PRO A 84 11.98 6.94 -5.71
C PRO A 84 12.10 8.28 -6.45
N GLY A 85 13.04 8.35 -7.39
CA GLY A 85 13.22 9.54 -8.24
C GLY A 85 14.03 10.68 -7.59
N THR A 86 14.67 10.43 -6.45
CA THR A 86 15.56 11.37 -5.77
C THR A 86 17.02 10.94 -5.88
N ASP A 87 17.95 11.82 -5.48
CA ASP A 87 19.39 11.52 -5.42
C ASP A 87 19.72 10.38 -4.42
N GLY A 88 18.74 9.92 -3.65
CA GLY A 88 18.89 8.78 -2.77
C GLY A 88 19.86 9.02 -1.63
N ILE A 89 20.72 8.04 -1.38
CA ILE A 89 21.66 8.07 -0.25
C ILE A 89 22.67 9.22 -0.37
N ALA A 90 22.97 9.69 -1.57
CA ALA A 90 23.82 10.87 -1.78
C ALA A 90 23.29 12.15 -1.11
N LEU A 91 21.98 12.23 -0.79
CA LEU A 91 21.42 13.31 0.00
C LEU A 91 21.92 13.26 1.45
N LEU A 92 22.00 12.07 2.02
CA LEU A 92 22.49 11.83 3.40
C LEU A 92 24.00 12.04 3.49
N GLU A 93 24.76 11.57 2.49
CA GLU A 93 26.22 11.72 2.44
C GLU A 93 26.67 13.18 2.45
N ARG A 94 25.85 14.08 1.90
CA ARG A 94 26.12 15.52 1.83
C ARG A 94 25.56 16.30 3.02
N ALA A 95 24.72 15.68 3.85
CA ALA A 95 24.10 16.35 4.99
C ALA A 95 25.11 16.56 6.10
N THR A 96 25.16 17.78 6.63
CA THR A 96 26.03 18.17 7.74
C THR A 96 25.22 18.72 8.89
N LEU A 97 25.76 18.56 10.10
CA LEU A 97 25.28 19.24 11.29
C LEU A 97 25.69 20.72 11.28
N PRO A 98 25.13 21.58 12.15
CA PRO A 98 25.50 23.00 12.26
C PRO A 98 26.98 23.25 12.50
N ASP A 99 27.68 22.31 13.12
CA ASP A 99 29.12 22.37 13.37
C ASP A 99 29.98 21.96 12.16
N GLY A 100 29.34 21.57 11.04
CA GLY A 100 29.99 21.13 9.81
C GLY A 100 30.39 19.66 9.80
N SER A 101 30.13 18.90 10.84
CA SER A 101 30.37 17.44 10.86
C SER A 101 29.34 16.71 10.05
N PRO A 102 29.64 15.48 9.53
CA PRO A 102 28.67 14.66 8.86
C PRO A 102 27.46 14.38 9.75
N ALA A 103 26.25 14.57 9.22
CA ALA A 103 25.01 14.34 9.97
C ALA A 103 24.67 12.85 10.11
N PHE A 104 25.20 11.98 9.25
CA PHE A 104 24.94 10.54 9.24
C PHE A 104 26.24 9.74 9.18
N ASP A 105 26.32 8.69 9.97
CA ASP A 105 27.47 7.78 9.95
C ASP A 105 27.32 6.68 8.86
N GLY A 106 28.39 5.91 8.62
CA GLY A 106 28.40 4.87 7.59
C GLY A 106 27.39 3.74 7.86
N ARG A 107 27.03 3.48 9.13
CA ARG A 107 26.05 2.48 9.52
C ARG A 107 24.63 2.97 9.20
N GLU A 108 24.35 4.22 9.47
CA GLU A 108 23.08 4.86 9.16
C GLU A 108 22.86 4.95 7.65
N LEU A 109 23.89 5.33 6.88
CA LEU A 109 23.86 5.35 5.42
C LEU A 109 23.54 3.95 4.84
N SER A 110 24.20 2.92 5.37
CA SER A 110 23.96 1.53 4.96
C SER A 110 22.53 1.10 5.27
N HIS A 111 22.04 1.41 6.48
CA HIS A 111 20.66 1.11 6.87
C HIS A 111 19.65 1.80 5.97
N MET A 112 19.82 3.08 5.68
CA MET A 112 18.93 3.84 4.80
C MET A 112 18.96 3.32 3.35
N ALA A 113 20.09 2.83 2.88
CA ALA A 113 20.19 2.16 1.58
C ALA A 113 19.34 0.89 1.51
N ASP A 114 19.34 0.11 2.60
CA ASP A 114 18.50 -1.09 2.69
C ASP A 114 17.02 -0.76 2.77
N VAL A 115 16.65 0.25 3.55
CA VAL A 115 15.27 0.76 3.64
C VAL A 115 14.78 1.23 2.26
N ARG A 116 15.59 2.01 1.53
CA ARG A 116 15.28 2.45 0.17
C ARG A 116 15.05 1.28 -0.78
N ARG A 117 15.91 0.27 -0.73
CA ARG A 117 15.79 -0.94 -1.57
C ARG A 117 14.50 -1.70 -1.26
N LEU A 118 14.21 -1.90 0.04
CA LEU A 118 13.00 -2.57 0.50
C LEU A 118 11.73 -1.84 0.05
N LEU A 119 11.70 -0.51 0.22
CA LEU A 119 10.58 0.33 -0.21
C LEU A 119 10.36 0.24 -1.72
N ALA A 120 11.43 0.32 -2.52
CA ALA A 120 11.35 0.20 -3.97
C ALA A 120 10.79 -1.17 -4.40
N GLN A 121 11.19 -2.25 -3.73
CA GLN A 121 10.66 -3.59 -3.98
C GLN A 121 9.19 -3.70 -3.60
N ALA A 122 8.79 -3.17 -2.45
CA ALA A 122 7.40 -3.16 -1.99
C ALA A 122 6.48 -2.40 -2.96
N LEU A 123 6.92 -1.22 -3.44
CA LEU A 123 6.18 -0.43 -4.42
C LEU A 123 6.05 -1.16 -5.77
N ARG A 124 7.11 -1.80 -6.25
CA ARG A 124 7.05 -2.61 -7.50
C ARG A 124 6.09 -3.77 -7.35
N LEU A 125 6.16 -4.49 -6.24
CA LEU A 125 5.24 -5.61 -5.96
C LEU A 125 3.80 -5.12 -5.90
N GLN A 126 3.53 -4.01 -5.23
CA GLN A 126 2.20 -3.40 -5.17
C GLN A 126 1.67 -3.07 -6.57
N LEU A 127 2.47 -2.48 -7.45
CA LEU A 127 2.06 -2.17 -8.83
C LEU A 127 1.71 -3.44 -9.62
N ILE A 128 2.51 -4.51 -9.48
CA ILE A 128 2.24 -5.80 -10.12
C ILE A 128 0.91 -6.36 -9.61
N VAL A 129 0.70 -6.39 -8.29
CA VAL A 129 -0.53 -6.92 -7.68
C VAL A 129 -1.76 -6.13 -8.14
N VAL A 130 -1.70 -4.81 -8.11
CA VAL A 130 -2.80 -3.95 -8.59
C VAL A 130 -3.07 -4.20 -10.07
N GLY A 131 -2.02 -4.30 -10.90
CA GLY A 131 -2.15 -4.62 -12.32
C GLY A 131 -2.84 -5.97 -12.57
N VAL A 132 -2.46 -7.00 -11.82
CA VAL A 132 -3.10 -8.33 -11.91
C VAL A 132 -4.56 -8.28 -11.49
N LEU A 133 -4.88 -7.60 -10.39
CA LEU A 133 -6.27 -7.46 -9.92
C LEU A 133 -7.14 -6.71 -10.94
N LEU A 134 -6.61 -5.65 -11.53
CA LEU A 134 -7.32 -4.91 -12.59
C LEU A 134 -7.54 -5.78 -13.84
N ALA A 135 -6.51 -6.49 -14.30
CA ALA A 135 -6.62 -7.39 -15.44
C ALA A 135 -7.66 -8.50 -15.20
N LEU A 136 -7.63 -9.11 -13.99
CA LEU A 136 -8.61 -10.12 -13.60
C LEU A 136 -10.02 -9.54 -13.54
N GLY A 137 -10.21 -8.36 -12.96
CA GLY A 137 -11.51 -7.67 -12.91
C GLY A 137 -12.07 -7.39 -14.31
N ILE A 138 -11.22 -6.94 -15.23
CA ILE A 138 -11.61 -6.70 -16.64
C ILE A 138 -11.98 -8.03 -17.32
N ALA A 139 -11.19 -9.08 -17.13
CA ALA A 139 -11.45 -10.40 -17.71
C ALA A 139 -12.79 -10.98 -17.22
N LEU A 140 -13.06 -10.87 -15.91
CA LEU A 140 -14.32 -11.31 -15.33
C LEU A 140 -15.51 -10.53 -15.87
N ARG A 141 -15.41 -9.20 -16.01
CA ARG A 141 -16.48 -8.37 -16.59
C ARG A 141 -16.76 -8.71 -18.07
N ARG A 142 -15.76 -9.12 -18.83
CA ARG A 142 -15.91 -9.53 -20.24
C ARG A 142 -16.47 -10.93 -20.38
N SER A 143 -16.33 -11.80 -19.38
CA SER A 143 -16.89 -13.13 -19.37
C SER A 143 -18.43 -13.05 -19.28
N SER A 144 -19.13 -13.56 -20.30
CA SER A 144 -20.61 -13.55 -20.38
C SER A 144 -21.30 -14.26 -19.21
N ARG A 145 -20.59 -15.14 -18.50
CA ARG A 145 -21.10 -15.89 -17.35
C ARG A 145 -21.41 -15.01 -16.12
N TRP A 146 -20.78 -13.86 -15.99
CA TRP A 146 -20.99 -12.95 -14.85
C TRP A 146 -22.10 -11.91 -15.09
N ARG A 147 -22.54 -11.71 -16.32
CA ARG A 147 -23.67 -10.80 -16.64
C ARG A 147 -25.01 -11.27 -16.08
N THR A 148 -25.14 -12.55 -15.74
CA THR A 148 -26.36 -13.14 -15.17
C THR A 148 -26.42 -13.10 -13.65
N VAL A 149 -25.35 -12.75 -12.96
CA VAL A 149 -25.27 -12.74 -11.47
C VAL A 149 -25.50 -11.34 -10.88
N VAL A 150 -25.39 -10.28 -11.67
CA VAL A 150 -25.75 -8.93 -11.19
C VAL A 150 -27.28 -8.83 -11.17
N PRO A 151 -27.92 -8.71 -9.97
CA PRO A 151 -29.36 -8.57 -9.90
C PRO A 151 -29.79 -7.32 -10.66
N ARG A 152 -30.81 -7.45 -11.53
CA ARG A 152 -31.46 -6.35 -12.25
C ARG A 152 -32.04 -5.24 -11.34
N GLY A 153 -31.85 -5.31 -10.04
CA GLY A 153 -32.36 -4.39 -9.02
C GLY A 153 -31.66 -3.03 -8.91
N LEU A 154 -30.58 -2.79 -9.66
CA LEU A 154 -29.84 -1.51 -9.62
C LEU A 154 -30.07 -0.62 -10.87
N GLN A 155 -31.08 -0.91 -11.68
CA GLN A 155 -31.46 -0.12 -12.85
C GLN A 155 -32.78 0.67 -12.66
N VAL A 156 -33.09 1.07 -11.44
CA VAL A 156 -34.23 2.00 -11.20
C VAL A 156 -33.73 3.17 -10.37
N GLY A 157 -33.56 4.30 -11.02
CA GLY A 157 -33.26 5.59 -10.40
C GLY A 157 -32.67 6.55 -11.42
#